data_05e8a04e0de9259d870eff1fa31372bd
#
_entry.id   05e8a04e0de9259d870eff1fa31372bd
#
_cell.length_a   1.000
_cell.length_b   1.000
_cell.length_c   1.000
_cell.angle_alpha   90.00
_cell.angle_beta   90.00
_cell.angle_gamma   90.00
#
_symmetry.space_group_name_H-M   'P 1'
#
loop_
_entity.id
_entity.type
_entity.pdbx_description
1 polymer ?
#
loop_
_entity_poly.entity_id
_entity_poly.type
_entity_poly.pdbx_seq_one_letter_code
_entity_poly.pdbx_strand_id
1 'polypeptide(L)'
;PWTPSIVQTFKDTKGYDPTPYLASFFTTSPTIQEQRVKADYWDVWSSLFATHFFKLQADWCAANGVAHITHLNKEHEMPACVKAEGDYFRNLSKVQIPGVDAIWNQIWPGTLNDFPKLASSVAHVYGKPRAFSESFAAYHISPTIPQAKFVVDHQIARGINFFEFMFWPAGSKHRNWMSDPGMKGLNEYTNRTTYLMSQGKPGARIAMYYPTS
;
A
#
# COMPACT_ATOMS: atom_id res chain seq x y z
N PRO A 1 3.17 -18.91 -1.82
CA PRO A 1 1.73 -19.11 -2.09
C PRO A 1 1.50 -20.11 -3.22
N TRP A 2 0.40 -20.83 -3.13
CA TRP A 2 0.03 -21.88 -4.07
C TRP A 2 -1.48 -21.85 -4.37
N THR A 3 -1.84 -22.10 -5.62
CA THR A 3 -3.22 -22.36 -6.04
C THR A 3 -3.21 -23.52 -7.04
N PRO A 4 -4.25 -24.38 -7.11
CA PRO A 4 -4.28 -25.52 -8.02
C PRO A 4 -4.06 -25.15 -9.49
N SER A 5 -4.48 -23.97 -9.93
CA SER A 5 -4.33 -23.50 -11.30
C SER A 5 -2.97 -22.88 -11.63
N ILE A 6 -2.08 -22.64 -10.64
CA ILE A 6 -0.88 -21.81 -10.85
C ILE A 6 0.09 -22.44 -11.88
N VAL A 7 0.26 -23.75 -11.86
CA VAL A 7 1.16 -24.45 -12.81
C VAL A 7 0.64 -24.31 -14.24
N GLN A 8 -0.67 -24.48 -14.45
CA GLN A 8 -1.25 -24.32 -15.79
C GLN A 8 -1.16 -22.87 -16.24
N THR A 9 -1.55 -21.92 -15.39
CA THR A 9 -1.44 -20.48 -15.71
C THR A 9 0.01 -20.07 -16.00
N PHE A 10 0.98 -20.63 -15.26
CA PHE A 10 2.39 -20.40 -15.53
C PHE A 10 2.80 -20.89 -16.93
N LYS A 11 2.43 -22.14 -17.29
CA LYS A 11 2.70 -22.71 -18.61
C LYS A 11 2.11 -21.85 -19.73
N ASP A 12 0.87 -21.42 -19.56
CA ASP A 12 0.16 -20.59 -20.54
C ASP A 12 0.78 -19.20 -20.69
N THR A 13 1.33 -18.64 -19.58
CA THR A 13 1.87 -17.29 -19.56
C THR A 13 3.35 -17.24 -19.95
N LYS A 14 4.16 -18.20 -19.46
CA LYS A 14 5.62 -18.20 -19.62
C LYS A 14 6.12 -19.17 -20.68
N GLY A 15 5.29 -20.09 -21.15
CA GLY A 15 5.59 -21.03 -22.24
C GLY A 15 6.44 -22.23 -21.83
N TYR A 16 6.64 -22.49 -20.52
CA TYR A 16 7.40 -23.66 -20.04
C TYR A 16 6.87 -24.18 -18.71
N ASP A 17 7.29 -25.39 -18.32
CA ASP A 17 6.85 -26.04 -17.08
C ASP A 17 7.72 -25.65 -15.88
N PRO A 18 7.17 -25.02 -14.82
CA PRO A 18 7.92 -24.70 -13.61
C PRO A 18 8.13 -25.92 -12.70
N THR A 19 7.40 -27.01 -12.88
CA THR A 19 7.34 -28.14 -11.94
C THR A 19 8.73 -28.72 -11.60
N PRO A 20 9.65 -28.93 -12.56
CA PRO A 20 10.98 -29.45 -12.25
C PRO A 20 11.83 -28.56 -11.34
N TYR A 21 11.48 -27.28 -11.23
CA TYR A 21 12.25 -26.27 -10.52
C TYR A 21 11.65 -25.88 -9.15
N LEU A 22 10.47 -26.36 -8.79
CA LEU A 22 9.78 -25.93 -7.57
C LEU A 22 10.57 -26.20 -6.29
N ALA A 23 11.33 -27.30 -6.26
CA ALA A 23 12.19 -27.63 -5.12
C ALA A 23 13.31 -26.59 -4.90
N SER A 24 13.79 -25.95 -5.97
CA SER A 24 14.85 -24.95 -5.89
C SER A 24 14.42 -23.62 -5.23
N PHE A 25 13.12 -23.40 -5.05
CA PHE A 25 12.63 -22.21 -4.34
C PHE A 25 13.08 -22.17 -2.87
N PHE A 26 13.47 -23.31 -2.34
CA PHE A 26 13.93 -23.48 -0.95
C PHE A 26 15.46 -23.63 -0.85
N THR A 27 16.19 -23.60 -1.96
CA THR A 27 17.64 -23.66 -1.94
C THR A 27 18.25 -22.29 -1.62
N THR A 28 19.40 -22.30 -0.93
CA THR A 28 20.18 -21.09 -0.61
C THR A 28 21.12 -20.67 -1.74
N SER A 29 21.38 -21.57 -2.71
CA SER A 29 22.32 -21.34 -3.82
C SER A 29 21.68 -21.75 -5.16
N PRO A 30 20.63 -21.05 -5.61
CA PRO A 30 19.96 -21.37 -6.86
C PRO A 30 20.85 -21.01 -8.07
N THR A 31 20.80 -21.82 -9.10
CA THR A 31 21.37 -21.50 -10.42
C THR A 31 20.64 -20.31 -11.05
N ILE A 32 21.22 -19.70 -12.09
CA ILE A 32 20.59 -18.59 -12.84
C ILE A 32 19.23 -19.00 -13.40
N GLN A 33 19.12 -20.23 -13.92
CA GLN A 33 17.84 -20.74 -14.45
C GLN A 33 16.79 -20.87 -13.34
N GLU A 34 17.15 -21.38 -12.18
CA GLU A 34 16.24 -21.49 -11.03
C GLU A 34 15.79 -20.13 -10.49
N GLN A 35 16.71 -19.15 -10.48
CA GLN A 35 16.37 -17.77 -10.12
C GLN A 35 15.35 -17.17 -11.10
N ARG A 36 15.54 -17.41 -12.42
CA ARG A 36 14.61 -16.98 -13.45
C ARG A 36 13.24 -17.61 -13.27
N VAL A 37 13.17 -18.93 -13.07
CA VAL A 37 11.89 -19.63 -12.83
C VAL A 37 11.20 -19.09 -11.59
N LYS A 38 11.96 -18.80 -10.54
CA LYS A 38 11.41 -18.20 -9.31
C LYS A 38 10.85 -16.81 -9.56
N ALA A 39 11.53 -15.96 -10.30
CA ALA A 39 11.03 -14.63 -10.68
C ALA A 39 9.76 -14.73 -11.54
N ASP A 40 9.76 -15.60 -12.56
CA ASP A 40 8.60 -15.85 -13.40
C ASP A 40 7.39 -16.40 -12.60
N TYR A 41 7.64 -17.24 -11.59
CA TYR A 41 6.60 -17.77 -10.72
C TYR A 41 5.96 -16.65 -9.87
N TRP A 42 6.78 -15.76 -9.29
CA TRP A 42 6.28 -14.64 -8.52
C TRP A 42 5.53 -13.63 -9.38
N ASP A 43 5.95 -13.42 -10.62
CA ASP A 43 5.23 -12.57 -11.57
C ASP A 43 3.84 -13.12 -11.89
N VAL A 44 3.74 -14.43 -12.19
CA VAL A 44 2.45 -15.09 -12.44
C VAL A 44 1.57 -15.06 -11.19
N TRP A 45 2.13 -15.38 -10.02
CA TRP A 45 1.38 -15.33 -8.75
C TRP A 45 0.86 -13.92 -8.45
N SER A 46 1.71 -12.90 -8.56
CA SER A 46 1.32 -11.51 -8.33
C SER A 46 0.20 -11.07 -9.29
N SER A 47 0.25 -11.51 -10.55
CA SER A 47 -0.80 -11.24 -11.54
C SER A 47 -2.14 -11.90 -11.19
N LEU A 48 -2.10 -13.15 -10.72
CA LEU A 48 -3.29 -13.86 -10.25
C LEU A 48 -3.87 -13.19 -9.01
N PHE A 49 -3.02 -12.79 -8.06
CA PHE A 49 -3.46 -12.11 -6.85
C PHE A 49 -4.12 -10.76 -7.15
N ALA A 50 -3.50 -9.96 -8.02
CA ALA A 50 -4.08 -8.69 -8.47
C ALA A 50 -5.46 -8.87 -9.11
N THR A 51 -5.65 -9.94 -9.91
CA THR A 51 -6.87 -10.17 -10.67
C THR A 51 -7.97 -10.83 -9.84
N HIS A 52 -7.62 -11.86 -9.07
CA HIS A 52 -8.61 -12.69 -8.38
C HIS A 52 -8.87 -12.24 -6.92
N PHE A 53 -8.09 -11.32 -6.39
CA PHE A 53 -8.34 -10.73 -5.08
C PHE A 53 -8.71 -9.25 -5.22
N PHE A 54 -7.80 -8.39 -5.61
CA PHE A 54 -8.03 -6.94 -5.62
C PHE A 54 -9.07 -6.51 -6.67
N LYS A 55 -8.91 -6.98 -7.92
CA LYS A 55 -9.85 -6.62 -8.98
C LYS A 55 -11.26 -7.15 -8.72
N LEU A 56 -11.39 -8.37 -8.23
CA LEU A 56 -12.70 -8.97 -7.93
C LEU A 56 -13.48 -8.14 -6.91
N GLN A 57 -12.82 -7.72 -5.83
CA GLN A 57 -13.43 -6.87 -4.80
C GLN A 57 -13.76 -5.48 -5.35
N ALA A 58 -12.83 -4.89 -6.12
CA ALA A 58 -13.03 -3.58 -6.72
C ALA A 58 -14.19 -3.56 -7.72
N ASP A 59 -14.34 -4.61 -8.53
CA ASP A 59 -15.46 -4.75 -9.48
C ASP A 59 -16.79 -4.88 -8.72
N TRP A 60 -16.81 -5.66 -7.65
CA TRP A 60 -18.02 -5.78 -6.81
C TRP A 60 -18.38 -4.44 -6.16
N CYS A 61 -17.39 -3.73 -5.60
CA CYS A 61 -17.61 -2.40 -5.02
C CYS A 61 -18.19 -1.42 -6.05
N ALA A 62 -17.60 -1.38 -7.24
CA ALA A 62 -18.07 -0.52 -8.33
C ALA A 62 -19.51 -0.85 -8.75
N ALA A 63 -19.85 -2.14 -8.85
CA ALA A 63 -21.20 -2.60 -9.20
C ALA A 63 -22.23 -2.23 -8.12
N ASN A 64 -21.81 -2.03 -6.88
CA ASN A 64 -22.68 -1.65 -5.76
C ASN A 64 -22.59 -0.16 -5.38
N GLY A 65 -21.94 0.67 -6.20
CA GLY A 65 -21.91 2.13 -5.99
C GLY A 65 -21.01 2.58 -4.83
N VAL A 66 -20.03 1.74 -4.41
CA VAL A 66 -19.05 2.06 -3.38
C VAL A 66 -17.62 1.94 -3.94
N ALA A 67 -16.65 2.60 -3.31
CA ALA A 67 -15.25 2.51 -3.71
C ALA A 67 -14.51 1.48 -2.85
N HIS A 68 -13.73 0.62 -3.49
CA HIS A 68 -12.77 -0.24 -2.81
C HIS A 68 -11.55 0.58 -2.43
N ILE A 69 -11.26 0.62 -1.15
CA ILE A 69 -10.11 1.27 -0.53
C ILE A 69 -9.29 0.19 0.16
N THR A 70 -7.99 0.20 -0.05
CA THR A 70 -7.07 -0.75 0.58
C THR A 70 -5.62 -0.29 0.50
N HIS A 71 -4.80 -0.82 1.39
CA HIS A 71 -3.35 -0.79 1.37
C HIS A 71 -2.80 -2.22 1.36
N LEU A 72 -1.50 -2.37 1.26
CA LEU A 72 -0.80 -3.65 1.43
C LEU A 72 -0.14 -3.71 2.81
N ASN A 73 0.57 -4.78 3.09
CA ASN A 73 1.36 -4.91 4.29
C ASN A 73 2.85 -4.62 3.99
N LYS A 74 3.54 -3.94 4.90
CA LYS A 74 4.97 -3.66 4.83
C LYS A 74 5.41 -2.75 3.68
N GLU A 75 4.61 -1.80 3.29
CA GLU A 75 4.94 -0.87 2.20
C GLU A 75 6.21 -0.05 2.48
N HIS A 76 6.57 0.16 3.74
CA HIS A 76 7.81 0.81 4.17
C HIS A 76 9.05 -0.08 3.95
N GLU A 77 8.88 -1.38 3.70
CA GLU A 77 9.91 -2.37 3.40
C GLU A 77 9.58 -3.11 2.09
N MET A 78 9.79 -2.48 0.94
CA MET A 78 9.35 -3.02 -0.36
C MET A 78 9.74 -4.48 -0.62
N PRO A 79 10.96 -4.98 -0.31
CA PRO A 79 11.26 -6.39 -0.48
C PRO A 79 10.38 -7.32 0.36
N ALA A 80 9.95 -6.88 1.53
CA ALA A 80 9.05 -7.64 2.39
C ALA A 80 7.61 -7.58 1.89
N CYS A 81 7.16 -6.41 1.40
CA CYS A 81 5.87 -6.22 0.76
C CYS A 81 5.72 -7.15 -0.46
N VAL A 82 6.71 -7.16 -1.36
CA VAL A 82 6.69 -8.02 -2.55
C VAL A 82 6.62 -9.51 -2.19
N LYS A 83 7.37 -9.95 -1.18
CA LYS A 83 7.31 -11.35 -0.71
C LYS A 83 5.97 -11.73 -0.10
N ALA A 84 5.32 -10.79 0.57
CA ALA A 84 4.03 -11.04 1.23
C ALA A 84 2.86 -10.98 0.24
N GLU A 85 2.85 -9.98 -0.64
CA GLU A 85 1.65 -9.59 -1.39
C GLU A 85 1.89 -9.31 -2.88
N GLY A 86 3.11 -9.47 -3.36
CA GLY A 86 3.46 -9.27 -4.77
C GLY A 86 3.67 -7.80 -5.13
N ASP A 87 3.49 -7.46 -6.41
CA ASP A 87 3.76 -6.13 -6.94
C ASP A 87 2.73 -5.11 -6.45
N TYR A 88 3.22 -4.09 -5.72
CA TYR A 88 2.41 -3.03 -5.14
C TYR A 88 1.58 -2.26 -6.20
N PHE A 89 2.23 -1.85 -7.30
CA PHE A 89 1.57 -1.08 -8.34
C PHE A 89 0.54 -1.92 -9.10
N ARG A 90 0.88 -3.17 -9.40
CA ARG A 90 -0.03 -4.12 -10.07
C ARG A 90 -1.31 -4.33 -9.25
N ASN A 91 -1.17 -4.61 -7.97
CA ASN A 91 -2.28 -4.84 -7.06
C ASN A 91 -3.16 -3.59 -6.91
N LEU A 92 -2.56 -2.47 -6.52
CA LEU A 92 -3.31 -1.26 -6.23
C LEU A 92 -3.76 -0.50 -7.48
N SER A 93 -3.26 -0.85 -8.67
CA SER A 93 -3.86 -0.38 -9.93
C SER A 93 -5.31 -0.84 -10.10
N LYS A 94 -5.72 -1.94 -9.46
CA LYS A 94 -7.05 -2.54 -9.61
C LYS A 94 -8.11 -1.88 -8.74
N VAL A 95 -7.72 -1.26 -7.62
CA VAL A 95 -8.66 -0.67 -6.65
C VAL A 95 -9.02 0.78 -7.00
N GLN A 96 -10.14 1.28 -6.49
CA GLN A 96 -10.55 2.66 -6.74
C GLN A 96 -9.66 3.68 -6.01
N ILE A 97 -9.29 3.39 -4.76
CA ILE A 97 -8.48 4.27 -3.92
C ILE A 97 -7.28 3.48 -3.38
N PRO A 98 -6.10 3.60 -4.00
CA PRO A 98 -4.88 2.96 -3.51
C PRO A 98 -4.42 3.59 -2.21
N GLY A 99 -3.86 2.79 -1.31
CA GLY A 99 -3.48 3.23 0.02
C GLY A 99 -2.14 2.73 0.54
N VAL A 100 -1.77 3.26 1.69
CA VAL A 100 -0.66 2.82 2.54
C VAL A 100 -1.12 2.74 3.99
N ASP A 101 -0.36 1.99 4.78
CA ASP A 101 -0.54 1.85 6.22
C ASP A 101 0.59 2.57 6.97
N ALA A 102 0.26 3.71 7.60
CA ALA A 102 1.22 4.55 8.33
C ALA A 102 1.06 4.36 9.86
N ILE A 103 1.54 3.23 10.34
CA ILE A 103 1.38 2.75 11.71
C ILE A 103 2.72 2.63 12.44
N TRP A 104 2.75 2.16 13.69
CA TRP A 104 3.93 1.84 14.51
C TRP A 104 4.98 2.97 14.62
N ASN A 105 4.57 4.22 14.61
CA ASN A 105 5.47 5.39 14.57
C ASN A 105 6.45 5.38 13.37
N GLN A 106 6.09 4.78 12.25
CA GLN A 106 6.90 4.74 11.02
C GLN A 106 7.17 6.14 10.47
N ILE A 107 6.22 7.06 10.66
CA ILE A 107 6.38 8.49 10.36
C ILE A 107 6.44 9.22 11.71
N TRP A 108 7.59 9.80 12.00
CA TRP A 108 7.83 10.50 13.25
C TRP A 108 8.85 11.64 13.08
N PRO A 109 8.80 12.70 13.90
CA PRO A 109 9.83 13.74 13.86
C PRO A 109 11.24 13.17 13.97
N GLY A 110 12.11 13.47 13.00
CA GLY A 110 13.45 12.91 12.90
C GLY A 110 13.57 11.61 12.12
N THR A 111 12.46 11.00 11.71
CA THR A 111 12.46 9.80 10.85
C THR A 111 11.96 10.17 9.44
N LEU A 112 12.81 9.95 8.44
CA LEU A 112 12.42 10.14 7.04
C LEU A 112 11.88 8.82 6.47
N ASN A 113 10.70 8.88 5.90
CA ASN A 113 10.10 7.74 5.24
C ASN A 113 9.20 8.18 4.08
N ASP A 114 9.43 7.63 2.90
CA ASP A 114 8.77 8.07 1.67
C ASP A 114 7.69 7.11 1.17
N PHE A 115 7.45 6.00 1.86
CA PHE A 115 6.46 5.00 1.41
C PHE A 115 5.04 5.56 1.17
N PRO A 116 4.54 6.63 1.83
CA PRO A 116 3.25 7.20 1.47
C PRO A 116 3.18 7.69 0.02
N LYS A 117 4.34 8.01 -0.58
CA LYS A 117 4.43 8.38 -1.99
C LYS A 117 4.01 7.26 -2.93
N LEU A 118 4.09 6.00 -2.52
CA LEU A 118 3.67 4.84 -3.32
C LEU A 118 2.19 4.93 -3.68
N ALA A 119 1.31 5.17 -2.70
CA ALA A 119 -0.14 5.27 -2.94
C ALA A 119 -0.48 6.41 -3.92
N SER A 120 0.09 7.59 -3.70
CA SER A 120 -0.14 8.73 -4.60
C SER A 120 0.46 8.49 -6.00
N SER A 121 1.56 7.75 -6.11
CA SER A 121 2.15 7.39 -7.39
C SER A 121 1.24 6.44 -8.18
N VAL A 122 0.66 5.41 -7.54
CA VAL A 122 -0.38 4.58 -8.17
C VAL A 122 -1.56 5.43 -8.61
N ALA A 123 -2.05 6.32 -7.73
CA ALA A 123 -3.18 7.18 -8.07
C ALA A 123 -2.89 8.05 -9.29
N HIS A 124 -1.71 8.65 -9.37
CA HIS A 124 -1.31 9.52 -10.49
C HIS A 124 -1.14 8.75 -11.79
N VAL A 125 -0.44 7.61 -11.76
CA VAL A 125 -0.17 6.79 -12.96
C VAL A 125 -1.46 6.23 -13.55
N TYR A 126 -2.40 5.84 -12.72
CA TYR A 126 -3.66 5.20 -13.15
C TYR A 126 -4.87 6.14 -13.12
N GLY A 127 -4.65 7.47 -12.98
CA GLY A 127 -5.70 8.48 -13.07
C GLY A 127 -6.77 8.39 -11.97
N LYS A 128 -6.39 7.94 -10.77
CA LYS A 128 -7.32 7.82 -9.63
C LYS A 128 -7.38 9.13 -8.84
N PRO A 129 -8.59 9.53 -8.35
CA PRO A 129 -8.76 10.85 -7.73
C PRO A 129 -8.20 10.94 -6.31
N ARG A 130 -7.99 9.80 -5.66
CA ARG A 130 -7.61 9.74 -4.24
C ARG A 130 -6.44 8.80 -4.01
N ALA A 131 -5.63 9.14 -3.01
CA ALA A 131 -4.65 8.27 -2.38
C ALA A 131 -4.91 8.25 -0.87
N PHE A 132 -4.99 7.07 -0.31
CA PHE A 132 -5.44 6.80 1.06
C PHE A 132 -4.28 6.52 2.00
N SER A 133 -4.46 6.81 3.28
CA SER A 133 -3.62 6.30 4.35
C SER A 133 -4.46 5.90 5.56
N GLU A 134 -4.31 4.66 6.02
CA GLU A 134 -4.60 4.30 7.39
C GLU A 134 -3.49 4.86 8.27
N SER A 135 -3.83 5.62 9.30
CA SER A 135 -2.82 6.34 10.07
C SER A 135 -3.03 6.18 11.57
N PHE A 136 -1.91 6.09 12.30
CA PHE A 136 -1.81 6.06 13.77
C PHE A 136 -2.15 4.73 14.45
N ALA A 137 -2.54 3.68 13.73
CA ALA A 137 -2.75 2.38 14.36
C ALA A 137 -1.46 1.87 15.04
N ALA A 138 -1.62 1.19 16.16
CA ALA A 138 -0.53 0.54 16.90
C ALA A 138 0.69 1.43 17.21
N TYR A 139 0.49 2.73 17.36
CA TYR A 139 1.57 3.63 17.81
C TYR A 139 2.00 3.29 19.23
N HIS A 140 3.29 3.04 19.42
CA HIS A 140 3.88 2.75 20.73
C HIS A 140 3.90 3.97 21.65
N ILE A 141 3.97 5.15 21.04
CA ILE A 141 3.93 6.45 21.72
C ILE A 141 2.76 7.21 21.09
N SER A 142 1.74 7.51 21.90
CA SER A 142 0.63 8.36 21.44
C SER A 142 1.16 9.75 21.09
N PRO A 143 0.95 10.23 19.85
CA PRO A 143 1.43 11.54 19.46
C PRO A 143 0.65 12.64 20.19
N THR A 144 1.27 13.78 20.45
CA THR A 144 0.56 15.03 20.75
C THR A 144 -0.12 15.55 19.49
N ILE A 145 -1.05 16.49 19.60
CA ILE A 145 -1.72 17.09 18.42
C ILE A 145 -0.71 17.69 17.42
N PRO A 146 0.34 18.45 17.85
CA PRO A 146 1.37 18.90 16.91
C PRO A 146 2.14 17.79 16.22
N GLN A 147 2.44 16.68 16.92
CA GLN A 147 3.10 15.52 16.32
C GLN A 147 2.16 14.79 15.34
N ALA A 148 0.89 14.63 15.69
CA ALA A 148 -0.11 14.08 14.76
C ALA A 148 -0.25 14.96 13.52
N LYS A 149 -0.29 16.28 13.68
CA LYS A 149 -0.27 17.21 12.54
C LYS A 149 0.97 17.03 11.67
N PHE A 150 2.15 16.88 12.27
CA PHE A 150 3.37 16.58 11.50
C PHE A 150 3.23 15.32 10.66
N VAL A 151 2.68 14.22 11.22
CA VAL A 151 2.46 12.96 10.50
C VAL A 151 1.48 13.14 9.34
N VAL A 152 0.42 13.92 9.53
CA VAL A 152 -0.55 14.25 8.49
C VAL A 152 0.11 15.10 7.39
N ASP A 153 0.83 16.16 7.76
CA ASP A 153 1.52 17.05 6.81
C ASP A 153 2.56 16.31 5.96
N HIS A 154 3.31 15.41 6.60
CA HIS A 154 4.31 14.56 5.95
C HIS A 154 3.67 13.73 4.82
N GLN A 155 2.50 13.16 5.07
CA GLN A 155 1.77 12.35 4.10
C GLN A 155 1.09 13.20 3.03
N ILE A 156 0.49 14.33 3.39
CA ILE A 156 -0.11 15.29 2.44
C ILE A 156 0.95 15.80 1.45
N ALA A 157 2.15 16.15 1.94
CA ALA A 157 3.26 16.56 1.08
C ALA A 157 3.69 15.47 0.07
N ARG A 158 3.37 14.21 0.35
CA ARG A 158 3.60 13.06 -0.52
C ARG A 158 2.39 12.68 -1.38
N GLY A 159 1.32 13.47 -1.30
CA GLY A 159 0.13 13.35 -2.15
C GLY A 159 -0.99 12.48 -1.58
N ILE A 160 -0.93 12.10 -0.30
CA ILE A 160 -2.08 11.51 0.39
C ILE A 160 -3.15 12.58 0.55
N ASN A 161 -4.37 12.27 0.16
CA ASN A 161 -5.52 13.18 0.22
C ASN A 161 -6.79 12.50 0.75
N PHE A 162 -6.65 11.38 1.42
CA PHE A 162 -7.71 10.69 2.13
C PHE A 162 -7.11 9.95 3.33
N PHE A 163 -7.68 10.16 4.52
CA PHE A 163 -7.17 9.59 5.77
C PHE A 163 -8.25 8.82 6.51
N GLU A 164 -7.85 7.68 7.08
CA GLU A 164 -8.53 6.97 8.14
C GLU A 164 -7.66 7.01 9.38
N PHE A 165 -8.14 7.70 10.43
CA PHE A 165 -7.40 7.83 11.66
C PHE A 165 -7.75 6.71 12.64
N MET A 166 -6.81 5.84 12.87
CA MET A 166 -6.93 4.68 13.77
C MET A 166 -6.31 5.00 15.15
N PHE A 167 -6.92 5.93 15.87
CA PHE A 167 -6.47 6.30 17.22
C PHE A 167 -6.96 5.35 18.32
N TRP A 168 -7.02 4.07 18.06
CA TRP A 168 -7.45 3.11 19.07
C TRP A 168 -6.46 3.09 20.24
N PRO A 169 -6.90 3.40 21.46
CA PRO A 169 -6.05 3.23 22.63
C PRO A 169 -5.82 1.74 22.86
N ALA A 170 -4.64 1.27 22.59
CA ALA A 170 -4.23 -0.06 23.04
C ALA A 170 -3.90 0.00 24.54
N GLY A 171 -4.93 -0.05 25.39
CA GLY A 171 -4.80 -0.12 26.83
C GLY A 171 -4.77 1.22 27.57
N SER A 172 -4.78 1.16 28.90
CA SER A 172 -4.92 2.29 29.81
C SER A 172 -3.77 3.31 29.82
N LYS A 173 -2.70 3.04 29.12
CA LYS A 173 -1.51 3.90 29.01
C LYS A 173 -1.55 4.88 27.84
N HIS A 174 -2.53 4.78 26.97
CA HIS A 174 -2.65 5.60 25.78
C HIS A 174 -3.62 6.76 26.00
N ARG A 175 -3.25 7.91 25.45
CA ARG A 175 -4.10 9.10 25.45
C ARG A 175 -5.44 8.78 24.77
N ASN A 176 -6.53 9.19 25.40
CA ASN A 176 -7.84 9.12 24.75
C ASN A 176 -7.97 10.26 23.74
N TRP A 177 -7.68 9.96 22.49
CA TRP A 177 -7.74 10.91 21.40
C TRP A 177 -9.12 11.51 21.18
N MET A 178 -10.19 10.69 21.38
CA MET A 178 -11.57 11.13 21.17
C MET A 178 -11.98 12.28 22.09
N SER A 179 -11.35 12.36 23.27
CA SER A 179 -11.62 13.42 24.24
C SER A 179 -10.59 14.57 24.23
N ASP A 180 -9.58 14.51 23.32
CA ASP A 180 -8.59 15.57 23.22
C ASP A 180 -9.21 16.84 22.60
N PRO A 181 -9.14 17.99 23.27
CA PRO A 181 -9.70 19.25 22.74
C PRO A 181 -9.13 19.67 21.38
N GLY A 182 -7.89 19.25 21.08
CA GLY A 182 -7.22 19.56 19.81
C GLY A 182 -7.66 18.69 18.64
N MET A 183 -8.36 17.56 18.87
CA MET A 183 -8.79 16.65 17.80
C MET A 183 -9.75 17.31 16.82
N LYS A 184 -10.66 18.16 17.30
CA LYS A 184 -11.56 18.91 16.41
C LYS A 184 -10.75 19.75 15.42
N GLY A 185 -9.75 20.49 15.92
CA GLY A 185 -8.89 21.34 15.09
C GLY A 185 -8.06 20.53 14.09
N LEU A 186 -7.52 19.39 14.52
CA LEU A 186 -6.78 18.48 13.63
C LEU A 186 -7.67 17.91 12.51
N ASN A 187 -8.87 17.45 12.85
CA ASN A 187 -9.83 16.93 11.87
C ASN A 187 -10.27 18.00 10.87
N GLU A 188 -10.60 19.21 11.35
CA GLU A 188 -10.96 20.33 10.49
C GLU A 188 -9.82 20.74 9.56
N TYR A 189 -8.58 20.76 10.07
CA TYR A 189 -7.40 21.02 9.29
C TYR A 189 -7.20 19.95 8.21
N THR A 190 -7.25 18.68 8.59
CA THR A 190 -7.07 17.55 7.67
C THR A 190 -8.13 17.58 6.59
N ASN A 191 -9.41 17.77 6.96
CA ASN A 191 -10.52 17.82 5.99
C ASN A 191 -10.34 18.96 4.97
N ARG A 192 -10.00 20.17 5.42
CA ARG A 192 -9.77 21.31 4.49
C ARG A 192 -8.59 21.03 3.57
N THR A 193 -7.48 20.52 4.11
CA THR A 193 -6.28 20.29 3.33
C THR A 193 -6.45 19.15 2.33
N THR A 194 -7.06 18.05 2.73
CA THR A 194 -7.33 16.91 1.82
C THR A 194 -8.35 17.27 0.74
N TYR A 195 -9.37 18.08 1.07
CA TYR A 195 -10.29 18.63 0.07
C TYR A 195 -9.51 19.46 -0.96
N LEU A 196 -8.69 20.41 -0.53
CA LEU A 196 -7.87 21.23 -1.43
C LEU A 196 -6.97 20.36 -2.31
N MET A 197 -6.26 19.40 -1.71
CA MET A 197 -5.37 18.49 -2.43
C MET A 197 -6.09 17.53 -3.40
N SER A 198 -7.40 17.40 -3.29
CA SER A 198 -8.21 16.58 -4.21
C SER A 198 -8.71 17.36 -5.44
N GLN A 199 -8.53 18.69 -5.49
CA GLN A 199 -9.09 19.52 -6.56
C GLN A 199 -8.11 19.71 -7.74
N GLY A 200 -6.83 19.41 -7.54
CA GLY A 200 -5.78 19.64 -8.52
C GLY A 200 -5.35 18.37 -9.26
N LYS A 201 -4.37 18.58 -10.13
CA LYS A 201 -3.60 17.50 -10.74
C LYS A 201 -2.16 17.54 -10.25
N PRO A 202 -1.47 16.38 -10.10
CA PRO A 202 -0.09 16.36 -9.70
C PRO A 202 0.79 17.10 -10.73
N GLY A 203 1.64 18.01 -10.23
CA GLY A 203 2.56 18.79 -11.06
C GLY A 203 3.91 18.11 -11.30
N ALA A 204 4.09 16.87 -10.90
CA ALA A 204 5.36 16.16 -11.06
C ALA A 204 5.70 15.95 -12.55
N ARG A 205 6.91 16.37 -12.94
CA ARG A 205 7.44 16.24 -14.32
C ARG A 205 8.47 15.13 -14.45
N ILE A 206 8.89 14.55 -13.35
CA ILE A 206 9.91 13.50 -13.30
C ILE A 206 9.26 12.24 -12.76
N ALA A 207 9.39 11.14 -13.51
CA ALA A 207 9.06 9.80 -13.03
C ALA A 207 10.35 9.09 -12.62
N MET A 208 10.35 8.51 -11.44
CA MET A 208 11.43 7.65 -10.97
C MET A 208 10.93 6.20 -10.98
N TYR A 209 11.64 5.34 -11.69
CA TYR A 209 11.34 3.91 -11.64
C TYR A 209 11.72 3.36 -10.28
N TYR A 210 10.76 2.71 -9.63
CA TYR A 210 10.95 2.03 -8.35
C TYR A 210 10.63 0.55 -8.56
N PRO A 211 11.63 -0.35 -8.47
CA PRO A 211 11.40 -1.78 -8.73
C PRO A 211 10.55 -2.39 -7.60
N THR A 212 9.37 -2.87 -7.96
CA THR A 212 8.38 -3.49 -7.04
C THR A 212 8.11 -4.95 -7.38
N SER A 213 8.89 -5.53 -8.30
CA SER A 213 8.75 -6.92 -8.75
C SER A 213 10.13 -7.57 -8.96
#